data_c11a3d56d5a4dddf84bdb59f71af7f8f
#
_entry.id   c11a3d56d5a4dddf84bdb59f71af7f8f
#
_cell.length_a   1.000
_cell.length_b   1.000
_cell.length_c   1.000
_cell.angle_alpha   90.00
_cell.angle_beta   90.00
_cell.angle_gamma   90.00
#
_symmetry.space_group_name_H-M   'P 1'
#
loop_
_entity.id
_entity.type
_entity.pdbx_description
1 polymer ?
#
loop_
_entity_poly.entity_id
_entity_poly.type
_entity_poly.pdbx_seq_one_letter_code
_entity_poly.pdbx_strand_id
1 'polypeptide(L)' 'TYDVFNEYFGTVGRYKSLEEAVKAAKKIGVYKWAIFKQVDYEMPELVKWVFPKKR' A
#
# COMPACT_ATOMS: atom_id res chain seq x y z
N THR A 1 -2.50 -9.43 6.13
CA THR A 1 -2.85 -8.71 4.90
C THR A 1 -1.99 -7.47 4.73
N TYR A 2 -1.98 -6.95 3.54
CA TYR A 2 -1.21 -5.74 3.21
C TYR A 2 -2.18 -4.68 2.73
N ASP A 3 -2.17 -3.53 3.41
CA ASP A 3 -3.07 -2.43 3.09
C ASP A 3 -2.31 -1.35 2.30
N VAL A 4 -2.94 -0.87 1.25
CA VAL A 4 -2.37 0.22 0.44
C VAL A 4 -3.03 1.51 0.88
N PHE A 5 -2.24 2.44 1.38
CA PHE A 5 -2.72 3.66 2.02
C PHE A 5 -2.13 4.90 1.36
N ASN A 6 -2.96 5.93 1.24
CA ASN A 6 -2.53 7.24 0.76
C ASN A 6 -3.16 8.30 1.65
N GLU A 7 -2.40 9.34 1.99
CA GLU A 7 -2.87 10.35 2.94
C GLU A 7 -4.08 11.13 2.41
N TYR A 8 -4.27 11.15 1.09
CA TYR A 8 -5.40 11.87 0.50
C TYR A 8 -6.65 10.99 0.39
N PHE A 9 -6.47 9.72 0.14
CA PHE A 9 -7.59 8.81 -0.14
C PHE A 9 -7.82 7.78 0.95
N GLY A 10 -6.91 7.65 1.89
CA GLY A 10 -7.00 6.64 2.92
C GLY A 10 -6.62 5.28 2.37
N THR A 11 -7.15 4.23 2.96
CA THR A 11 -6.87 2.87 2.53
C THR A 11 -7.70 2.55 1.29
N VAL A 12 -7.03 2.22 0.20
CA VAL A 12 -7.73 1.96 -1.06
C VAL A 12 -7.87 0.48 -1.37
N GLY A 13 -7.16 -0.38 -0.64
CA GLY A 13 -7.30 -1.80 -0.86
C GLY A 13 -6.54 -2.61 0.16
N ARG A 14 -6.92 -3.86 0.26
CA ARG A 14 -6.29 -4.81 1.17
C ARG A 14 -5.95 -6.05 0.37
N TYR A 15 -4.72 -6.51 0.48
CA TYR A 15 -4.22 -7.59 -0.36
C TYR A 15 -3.56 -8.66 0.47
N LYS A 16 -3.54 -9.87 -0.05
CA LYS A 16 -3.01 -11.02 0.68
C LYS A 16 -1.50 -11.10 0.63
N SER A 17 -0.88 -10.52 -0.38
CA SER A 17 0.56 -10.57 -0.50
C SER A 17 1.12 -9.19 -0.78
N LEU A 18 2.39 -9.02 -0.43
CA LEU A 18 3.08 -7.76 -0.68
C LEU A 18 3.15 -7.46 -2.18
N GLU A 19 3.37 -8.49 -2.99
CA GLU A 19 3.45 -8.30 -4.43
C GLU A 19 2.17 -7.74 -5.00
N GLU A 20 1.04 -8.26 -4.54
CA GLU A 20 -0.26 -7.78 -5.01
C GLU A 20 -0.47 -6.33 -4.61
N ALA A 21 -0.09 -6.00 -3.38
CA ALA A 21 -0.23 -4.62 -2.89
C ALA A 21 0.64 -3.66 -3.71
N VAL A 22 1.88 -4.05 -3.97
CA VAL A 22 2.80 -3.22 -4.77
C VAL A 22 2.27 -3.04 -6.18
N LYS A 23 1.77 -4.11 -6.78
CA LYS A 23 1.19 -4.05 -8.11
C LYS A 23 0.02 -3.09 -8.17
N ALA A 24 -0.87 -3.18 -7.19
CA ALA A 24 -2.04 -2.31 -7.14
C ALA A 24 -1.62 -0.85 -7.00
N ALA A 25 -0.65 -0.58 -6.12
CA ALA A 25 -0.16 0.78 -5.93
C ALA A 25 0.45 1.33 -7.21
N LYS A 26 1.24 0.51 -7.91
CA LYS A 26 1.88 0.94 -9.16
C LYS A 26 0.85 1.20 -10.25
N LYS A 27 -0.21 0.41 -10.25
CA LYS A 27 -1.25 0.57 -11.25
C LYS A 27 -1.99 1.89 -11.10
N ILE A 28 -2.24 2.31 -9.86
CA ILE A 28 -2.86 3.60 -9.60
C ILE A 28 -1.88 4.72 -9.98
N GLY A 29 -0.66 4.63 -9.48
CA GLY A 29 0.50 5.34 -10.01
C GLY A 29 0.55 6.85 -9.94
N VAL A 30 -0.43 7.52 -9.38
CA VAL A 30 -0.48 8.99 -9.40
C VAL A 30 0.21 9.58 -8.19
N TYR A 31 0.08 8.93 -7.05
CA TYR A 31 0.61 9.43 -5.79
C TYR A 31 1.52 8.40 -5.15
N LYS A 32 2.20 8.85 -4.11
CA LYS A 32 3.01 7.99 -3.28
C LYS A 32 2.10 7.15 -2.39
N TRP A 33 2.33 5.86 -2.32
CA TRP A 33 1.51 4.94 -1.55
C TRP A 33 2.33 4.26 -0.48
N ALA A 34 1.75 4.13 0.71
CA ALA A 34 2.37 3.38 1.79
C ALA A 34 1.70 2.01 1.86
N ILE A 35 2.52 0.98 2.07
CA ILE A 35 2.00 -0.36 2.24
C ILE A 35 2.23 -0.78 3.67
N PHE A 36 1.15 -1.07 4.38
CA PHE A 36 1.19 -1.51 5.76
C PHE A 36 0.86 -2.99 5.86
N LYS A 37 1.60 -3.69 6.68
CA LYS A 37 1.31 -5.09 6.97
C LYS A 37 0.41 -5.15 8.19
N GLN A 38 -0.74 -5.78 8.05
CA GLN A 38 -1.70 -5.93 9.13
C GLN A 38 -1.70 -7.36 9.61
N VAL A 39 -1.40 -7.55 10.88
CA VAL A 39 -1.46 -8.83 11.55
C VAL A 39 -2.55 -8.74 12.60
N ASP A 40 -3.32 -9.81 12.76
CA ASP A 40 -4.45 -9.81 13.70
C ASP A 40 -4.03 -9.33 15.08
N TYR A 41 -4.79 -8.39 15.62
CA TYR A 41 -4.62 -7.86 16.98
C TYR A 41 -3.33 -7.10 17.19
N GLU A 42 -2.61 -6.76 16.12
CA GLU A 42 -1.39 -5.97 16.22
C GLU A 42 -1.54 -4.68 15.43
N MET A 43 -0.73 -3.70 15.78
CA MET A 43 -0.75 -2.44 15.07
C MET A 43 -0.16 -2.64 13.67
N PRO A 44 -0.72 -1.96 12.67
CA PRO A 44 -0.15 -2.05 11.32
C PRO A 44 1.28 -1.58 11.30
N GLU A 45 2.09 -2.24 10.51
CA GLU A 45 3.49 -1.90 10.37
C GLU A 45 3.77 -1.45 8.95
N LEU A 46 4.44 -0.31 8.81
CA LEU A 46 4.84 0.17 7.49
C LEU A 46 5.91 -0.76 6.92
N VAL A 47 5.62 -1.33 5.76
CA VAL A 47 6.52 -2.26 5.11
C VAL A 47 7.31 -1.59 4.01
N LYS A 48 6.64 -0.78 3.20
CA LYS A 48 7.26 -0.26 2.00
C LYS A 48 6.51 0.97 1.49
N TRP A 49 7.26 1.86 0.84
CA TRP A 49 6.68 2.97 0.10
C TRP A 49 6.74 2.66 -1.38
N VAL A 50 5.67 2.98 -2.10
CA VAL A 50 5.63 2.87 -3.54
C VAL A 50 5.48 4.27 -4.09
N PHE A 51 6.46 4.72 -4.87
CA PHE A 51 6.47 6.07 -5.40
C PHE A 51 5.89 6.10 -6.81
N PRO A 52 5.30 7.25 -7.21
CA PRO A 52 4.76 7.36 -8.55
C PRO A 52 5.87 7.21 -9.58
N LYS A 53 5.49 6.69 -10.72
CA LYS A 53 6.43 6.49 -11.80
C LYS A 53 6.89 7.83 -12.32
N LYS A 54 8.18 8.00 -12.47
CA LYS A 54 8.72 9.21 -13.07
C LYS A 54 8.70 9.11 -14.58
N ARG A 55 8.56 10.23 -15.18
CA ARG A 55 8.60 10.29 -16.64
C ARG A 55 9.98 10.47 -17.16
#